data_e1ded6c257a75c6c1d17b9619f3ff966
#
_entry.id   e1ded6c257a75c6c1d17b9619f3ff966
#
_cell.length_a   1.000
_cell.length_b   1.000
_cell.length_c   1.000
_cell.angle_alpha   90.00
_cell.angle_beta   90.00
_cell.angle_gamma   90.00
#
_symmetry.space_group_name_H-M   'P 1'
#
loop_
_entity.id
_entity.type
_entity.pdbx_description
1 polymer ?
#
loop_
_entity_poly.entity_id
_entity_poly.type
_entity_poly.pdbx_seq_one_letter_code
_entity_poly.pdbx_strand_id
1 'polypeptide(L)'
;SNFKNTENCDVIIDADGATITPGFIDSHVHITFGDYTPRQNTIGYLSSYLHGGTTTSITASEVHVPGRPNDPEGVKALAIAAKKCFDNYKPGGMTVYAGSVIIEPGLTLNDFLELKKKGVWLAKAGFGNVKSADEYIELVKNAKQAGLLTTLHTGGASIPGSFPITGNDLININPDVSFHINGGPVSIDDKYFKIISKDTDIFMQVCTAGNLRTAIICANEAYQNNVFERFLIATDTPTGSGIMPLGIIYTISQISSLSKLSPELLIAAATGNVAKAYGINSGFIKKGFIADLLIVDAPLGGTKSNALDALKNGDPFSIGSVITSG
;
A
#
# COMPACT_ATOMS: atom_id res chain seq x y z
N SER A 1 2.85 26.00 -15.29
CA SER A 1 1.55 26.72 -15.43
C SER A 1 1.68 28.07 -14.78
N ASN A 2 1.51 29.14 -15.57
CA ASN A 2 1.50 30.52 -15.03
C ASN A 2 0.20 30.71 -14.24
N PHE A 3 0.24 30.55 -12.93
CA PHE A 3 -0.84 30.99 -12.05
C PHE A 3 -0.84 32.52 -12.02
N LYS A 4 -1.83 33.14 -12.66
CA LYS A 4 -1.97 34.59 -12.74
C LYS A 4 -2.77 35.22 -11.61
N ASN A 5 -3.22 34.47 -10.59
CA ASN A 5 -4.07 35.00 -9.53
C ASN A 5 -3.60 34.47 -8.16
N THR A 6 -2.70 35.22 -7.53
CA THR A 6 -2.18 34.97 -6.18
C THR A 6 -2.90 35.80 -5.10
N GLU A 7 -3.96 36.54 -5.48
CA GLU A 7 -4.58 37.57 -4.62
C GLU A 7 -5.32 37.01 -3.39
N ASN A 8 -5.53 35.67 -3.32
CA ASN A 8 -6.25 35.02 -2.22
C ASN A 8 -5.48 33.80 -1.63
N CYS A 9 -4.16 33.84 -1.66
CA CYS A 9 -3.34 32.74 -1.10
C CYS A 9 -2.66 33.22 0.19
N ASP A 10 -2.77 32.45 1.28
CA ASP A 10 -2.08 32.72 2.54
C ASP A 10 -0.56 32.48 2.43
N VAL A 11 -0.18 31.50 1.58
CA VAL A 11 1.21 31.13 1.32
C VAL A 11 1.42 30.83 -0.16
N ILE A 12 2.53 31.31 -0.70
CA ILE A 12 2.99 30.98 -2.05
C ILE A 12 4.34 30.28 -1.91
N ILE A 13 4.43 29.09 -2.50
CA ILE A 13 5.68 28.33 -2.58
C ILE A 13 6.14 28.32 -4.05
N ASP A 14 7.29 28.98 -4.30
CA ASP A 14 7.97 28.89 -5.58
C ASP A 14 8.84 27.64 -5.59
N ALA A 15 8.53 26.69 -6.45
CA ALA A 15 9.25 25.44 -6.57
C ALA A 15 10.53 25.54 -7.45
N ASP A 16 10.81 26.72 -8.02
CA ASP A 16 12.00 27.04 -8.81
C ASP A 16 12.35 25.97 -9.87
N GLY A 17 11.33 25.47 -10.58
CA GLY A 17 11.48 24.44 -11.60
C GLY A 17 11.52 22.99 -11.10
N ALA A 18 11.45 22.76 -9.79
CA ALA A 18 11.34 21.42 -9.22
C ALA A 18 10.04 20.70 -9.66
N THR A 19 10.05 19.38 -9.58
CA THR A 19 8.90 18.54 -9.98
C THR A 19 7.87 18.49 -8.86
N ILE A 20 6.58 18.63 -9.21
CA ILE A 20 5.48 18.42 -8.27
C ILE A 20 4.84 17.07 -8.56
N THR A 21 4.73 16.21 -7.55
CA THR A 21 4.04 14.92 -7.61
C THR A 21 2.94 14.86 -6.55
N PRO A 22 1.93 13.96 -6.71
CA PRO A 22 1.07 13.61 -5.58
C PRO A 22 1.90 13.01 -4.46
N GLY A 23 1.42 13.17 -3.20
CA GLY A 23 1.97 12.43 -2.06
C GLY A 23 1.78 10.94 -2.23
N PHE A 24 2.74 10.15 -1.77
CA PHE A 24 2.65 8.69 -1.84
C PHE A 24 1.55 8.16 -0.93
N ILE A 25 0.94 7.05 -1.36
CA ILE A 25 -0.05 6.29 -0.62
C ILE A 25 0.55 4.90 -0.36
N ASP A 26 1.02 4.68 0.86
CA ASP A 26 1.51 3.36 1.26
C ASP A 26 0.33 2.50 1.73
N SER A 27 -0.06 1.55 0.90
CA SER A 27 -1.22 0.69 1.13
C SER A 27 -0.88 -0.62 1.85
N HIS A 28 0.33 -0.72 2.42
CA HIS A 28 0.73 -1.90 3.18
C HIS A 28 1.64 -1.52 4.34
N VAL A 29 1.04 -0.99 5.39
CA VAL A 29 1.74 -0.67 6.65
C VAL A 29 1.09 -1.42 7.80
N HIS A 30 1.90 -1.75 8.80
CA HIS A 30 1.42 -2.44 10.01
C HIS A 30 1.25 -1.43 11.14
N ILE A 31 0.11 -0.73 11.11
CA ILE A 31 -0.26 0.30 12.09
C ILE A 31 -1.25 -0.31 13.09
N THR A 32 -1.02 -0.06 14.38
CA THR A 32 -1.96 -0.47 15.42
C THR A 32 -1.97 0.57 16.53
N PHE A 33 -3.18 1.06 16.89
CA PHE A 33 -3.42 1.92 18.05
C PHE A 33 -2.43 3.10 18.19
N GLY A 34 -2.60 4.10 17.35
CA GLY A 34 -1.72 5.27 17.33
C GLY A 34 -0.45 5.00 16.51
N ASP A 35 0.63 5.64 16.86
CA ASP A 35 1.91 5.57 16.16
C ASP A 35 2.87 4.53 16.77
N TYR A 36 2.32 3.57 17.49
CA TYR A 36 3.06 2.45 18.05
C TYR A 36 2.84 1.19 17.22
N THR A 37 3.93 0.51 16.87
CA THR A 37 3.86 -0.82 16.29
C THR A 37 4.37 -1.87 17.28
N PRO A 38 3.49 -2.72 17.85
CA PRO A 38 3.89 -3.74 18.82
C PRO A 38 4.92 -4.73 18.25
N ARG A 39 4.84 -4.99 16.94
CA ARG A 39 5.74 -5.94 16.26
C ARG A 39 7.19 -5.51 16.29
N GLN A 40 7.46 -4.20 16.19
CA GLN A 40 8.80 -3.64 16.11
C GLN A 40 9.18 -2.83 17.36
N ASN A 41 8.27 -2.71 18.32
CA ASN A 41 8.43 -1.83 19.49
C ASN A 41 8.84 -0.40 19.12
N THR A 42 8.30 0.11 18.02
CA THR A 42 8.64 1.42 17.48
C THR A 42 7.51 2.40 17.69
N ILE A 43 7.82 3.56 18.24
CA ILE A 43 6.89 4.67 18.47
C ILE A 43 7.31 5.83 17.57
N GLY A 44 6.36 6.58 17.01
CA GLY A 44 6.64 7.78 16.23
C GLY A 44 7.15 7.50 14.82
N TYR A 45 6.98 6.30 14.27
CA TYR A 45 7.52 5.97 12.96
C TYR A 45 6.76 6.61 11.79
N LEU A 46 5.47 6.95 11.96
CA LEU A 46 4.68 7.58 10.90
C LEU A 46 5.23 8.96 10.51
N SER A 47 5.81 9.71 11.45
CA SER A 47 6.54 10.94 11.13
C SER A 47 7.65 10.72 10.11
N SER A 48 8.42 9.63 10.25
CA SER A 48 9.49 9.29 9.31
C SER A 48 8.95 8.99 7.92
N TYR A 49 7.79 8.32 7.84
CA TYR A 49 7.11 8.04 6.57
C TYR A 49 6.62 9.29 5.89
N LEU A 50 6.08 10.24 6.67
CA LEU A 50 5.69 11.55 6.14
C LEU A 50 6.89 12.29 5.54
N HIS A 51 8.02 12.33 6.26
CA HIS A 51 9.28 12.88 5.74
C HIS A 51 9.79 12.14 4.49
N GLY A 52 9.49 10.86 4.36
CA GLY A 52 9.75 10.04 3.17
C GLY A 52 8.76 10.24 2.02
N GLY A 53 7.83 11.20 2.15
CA GLY A 53 6.86 11.54 1.10
C GLY A 53 5.54 10.76 1.16
N THR A 54 5.34 9.89 2.14
CA THR A 54 4.07 9.17 2.33
C THR A 54 3.08 10.06 3.07
N THR A 55 2.08 10.56 2.39
CA THR A 55 1.04 11.44 2.96
C THR A 55 -0.22 10.69 3.38
N THR A 56 -0.37 9.46 2.86
CA THR A 56 -1.48 8.56 3.20
C THR A 56 -0.95 7.17 3.47
N SER A 57 -1.37 6.56 4.57
CA SER A 57 -1.07 5.18 4.93
C SER A 57 -2.34 4.35 5.06
N ILE A 58 -2.33 3.13 4.56
CA ILE A 58 -3.43 2.17 4.68
C ILE A 58 -2.92 0.93 5.42
N THR A 59 -3.59 0.57 6.51
CA THR A 59 -3.18 -0.61 7.28
C THR A 59 -3.36 -1.90 6.48
N ALA A 60 -2.39 -2.79 6.60
CA ALA A 60 -2.49 -4.13 6.04
C ALA A 60 -3.49 -5.00 6.82
N SER A 61 -3.47 -4.88 8.14
CA SER A 61 -4.40 -5.54 9.06
C SER A 61 -4.07 -5.15 10.51
N GLU A 62 -5.03 -5.39 11.41
CA GLU A 62 -4.82 -5.10 12.82
C GLU A 62 -4.21 -6.31 13.54
N VAL A 63 -3.11 -6.04 14.23
CA VAL A 63 -2.36 -6.93 15.12
C VAL A 63 -1.87 -8.25 14.50
N HIS A 64 -0.63 -8.23 14.01
CA HIS A 64 0.12 -9.43 13.57
C HIS A 64 1.11 -9.91 14.63
N VAL A 65 0.73 -9.94 15.89
CA VAL A 65 1.64 -10.34 16.99
C VAL A 65 1.22 -11.66 17.63
N PRO A 66 2.15 -12.41 18.24
CA PRO A 66 1.79 -13.56 19.04
C PRO A 66 0.79 -13.19 20.14
N GLY A 67 -0.23 -14.03 20.35
CA GLY A 67 -1.27 -13.78 21.33
C GLY A 67 -2.40 -12.86 20.87
N ARG A 68 -2.45 -12.46 19.60
CA ARG A 68 -3.61 -11.78 19.04
C ARG A 68 -4.87 -12.67 19.14
N PRO A 69 -6.07 -12.08 19.24
CA PRO A 69 -7.30 -12.83 19.09
C PRO A 69 -7.37 -13.58 17.75
N ASN A 70 -7.93 -14.77 17.78
CA ASN A 70 -8.18 -15.61 16.60
C ASN A 70 -9.63 -16.10 16.53
N ASP A 71 -10.52 -15.40 17.20
CA ASP A 71 -11.96 -15.60 17.19
C ASP A 71 -12.66 -14.40 16.54
N PRO A 72 -13.88 -14.59 15.99
CA PRO A 72 -14.63 -13.54 15.32
C PRO A 72 -14.82 -12.26 16.14
N GLU A 73 -15.11 -12.38 17.43
CA GLU A 73 -15.37 -11.22 18.29
C GLU A 73 -14.11 -10.39 18.53
N GLY A 74 -12.99 -11.06 18.82
CA GLY A 74 -11.72 -10.40 19.09
C GLY A 74 -11.17 -9.68 17.86
N VAL A 75 -11.20 -10.29 16.67
CA VAL A 75 -10.70 -9.64 15.43
C VAL A 75 -11.60 -8.49 14.99
N LYS A 76 -12.92 -8.58 15.19
CA LYS A 76 -13.85 -7.45 14.95
C LYS A 76 -13.54 -6.29 15.89
N ALA A 77 -13.39 -6.57 17.19
CA ALA A 77 -13.11 -5.54 18.20
C ALA A 77 -11.82 -4.76 17.88
N LEU A 78 -10.75 -5.46 17.50
CA LEU A 78 -9.48 -4.83 17.11
C LEU A 78 -9.63 -3.93 15.88
N ALA A 79 -10.28 -4.40 14.81
CA ALA A 79 -10.48 -3.63 13.60
C ALA A 79 -11.31 -2.37 13.86
N ILE A 80 -12.38 -2.48 14.66
CA ILE A 80 -13.22 -1.34 15.03
C ILE A 80 -12.42 -0.33 15.88
N ALA A 81 -11.68 -0.81 16.88
CA ALA A 81 -10.89 0.05 17.75
C ALA A 81 -9.82 0.83 16.95
N ALA A 82 -9.06 0.15 16.09
CA ALA A 82 -8.05 0.79 15.25
C ALA A 82 -8.68 1.83 14.31
N LYS A 83 -9.80 1.51 13.66
CA LYS A 83 -10.54 2.47 12.83
C LYS A 83 -10.89 3.73 13.62
N LYS A 84 -11.46 3.58 14.81
CA LYS A 84 -11.86 4.70 15.65
C LYS A 84 -10.68 5.54 16.14
N CYS A 85 -9.54 4.93 16.45
CA CYS A 85 -8.34 5.65 16.85
C CYS A 85 -7.87 6.59 15.75
N PHE A 86 -7.76 6.09 14.51
CA PHE A 86 -7.25 6.89 13.39
C PHE A 86 -8.29 7.80 12.73
N ASP A 87 -9.57 7.64 12.98
CA ASP A 87 -10.57 8.65 12.60
C ASP A 87 -10.32 10.01 13.28
N ASN A 88 -9.68 9.99 14.46
CA ASN A 88 -9.43 11.16 15.29
C ASN A 88 -7.93 11.57 15.33
N TYR A 89 -7.04 10.80 14.70
CA TYR A 89 -5.61 11.05 14.77
C TYR A 89 -4.96 11.08 13.39
N LYS A 90 -4.37 12.24 13.06
CA LYS A 90 -3.61 12.47 11.81
C LYS A 90 -2.18 12.90 12.16
N PRO A 91 -1.27 11.94 12.33
CA PRO A 91 0.11 12.25 12.72
C PRO A 91 0.81 13.12 11.67
N GLY A 92 1.25 14.32 12.05
CA GLY A 92 1.90 15.27 11.15
C GLY A 92 1.05 15.73 9.95
N GLY A 93 -0.28 15.51 10.00
CA GLY A 93 -1.18 15.75 8.88
C GLY A 93 -1.41 14.55 7.96
N MET A 94 -0.68 13.43 8.14
CA MET A 94 -0.85 12.21 7.37
C MET A 94 -2.27 11.65 7.56
N THR A 95 -2.91 11.25 6.47
CA THR A 95 -4.15 10.48 6.53
C THR A 95 -3.84 9.01 6.75
N VAL A 96 -4.45 8.40 7.77
CA VAL A 96 -4.29 6.97 8.08
C VAL A 96 -5.62 6.26 7.99
N TYR A 97 -5.71 5.30 7.07
CA TYR A 97 -6.85 4.38 6.95
C TYR A 97 -6.54 3.09 7.71
N ALA A 98 -6.98 3.02 8.97
CA ALA A 98 -6.88 1.84 9.81
C ALA A 98 -8.22 1.08 9.87
N GLY A 99 -8.20 -0.10 10.49
CA GLY A 99 -9.38 -0.94 10.63
C GLY A 99 -9.51 -1.97 9.50
N SER A 100 -8.50 -2.81 9.33
CA SER A 100 -8.55 -3.98 8.45
C SER A 100 -8.72 -5.24 9.29
N VAL A 101 -9.86 -5.91 9.17
CA VAL A 101 -10.13 -7.14 9.93
C VAL A 101 -9.31 -8.30 9.37
N ILE A 102 -8.62 -9.05 10.25
CA ILE A 102 -8.03 -10.33 9.86
C ILE A 102 -9.17 -11.34 9.68
N ILE A 103 -9.22 -11.98 8.52
CA ILE A 103 -10.23 -13.00 8.22
C ILE A 103 -9.87 -14.28 8.96
N GLU A 104 -10.68 -14.62 9.95
CA GLU A 104 -10.60 -15.83 10.76
C GLU A 104 -11.77 -16.78 10.49
N PRO A 105 -11.59 -18.10 10.66
CA PRO A 105 -12.68 -19.05 10.64
C PRO A 105 -13.80 -18.65 11.61
N GLY A 106 -15.05 -18.87 11.19
CA GLY A 106 -16.23 -18.52 11.99
C GLY A 106 -16.77 -17.12 11.69
N LEU A 107 -16.05 -16.24 11.01
CA LEU A 107 -16.62 -15.00 10.48
C LEU A 107 -17.68 -15.30 9.43
N THR A 108 -18.81 -14.65 9.55
CA THR A 108 -19.97 -14.79 8.67
C THR A 108 -20.20 -13.52 7.86
N LEU A 109 -21.07 -13.59 6.85
CA LEU A 109 -21.53 -12.40 6.12
C LEU A 109 -22.09 -11.34 7.07
N ASN A 110 -22.82 -11.73 8.13
CA ASN A 110 -23.39 -10.79 9.10
C ASN A 110 -22.31 -10.06 9.90
N ASP A 111 -21.18 -10.72 10.23
CA ASP A 111 -20.05 -10.08 10.90
C ASP A 111 -19.41 -9.02 10.01
N PHE A 112 -19.22 -9.31 8.73
CA PHE A 112 -18.69 -8.33 7.77
C PHE A 112 -19.65 -7.16 7.54
N LEU A 113 -20.96 -7.41 7.50
CA LEU A 113 -21.97 -6.34 7.41
C LEU A 113 -21.98 -5.46 8.67
N GLU A 114 -21.80 -6.05 9.86
CA GLU A 114 -21.64 -5.31 11.11
C GLU A 114 -20.38 -4.43 11.07
N LEU A 115 -19.24 -4.98 10.68
CA LEU A 115 -17.98 -4.26 10.52
C LEU A 115 -18.13 -3.06 9.57
N LYS A 116 -18.80 -3.26 8.43
CA LYS A 116 -19.08 -2.19 7.47
C LYS A 116 -19.89 -1.05 8.11
N LYS A 117 -20.92 -1.36 8.90
CA LYS A 117 -21.72 -0.36 9.63
C LYS A 117 -20.88 0.41 10.66
N LYS A 118 -19.83 -0.19 11.21
CA LYS A 118 -18.88 0.46 12.15
C LYS A 118 -17.79 1.27 11.45
N GLY A 119 -17.78 1.29 10.11
CA GLY A 119 -16.83 2.02 9.28
C GLY A 119 -15.59 1.23 8.87
N VAL A 120 -15.48 -0.03 9.27
CA VAL A 120 -14.45 -0.94 8.76
C VAL A 120 -14.78 -1.30 7.33
N TRP A 121 -13.80 -1.16 6.44
CA TRP A 121 -14.01 -1.38 4.99
C TRP A 121 -12.92 -2.24 4.35
N LEU A 122 -11.95 -2.70 5.14
CA LEU A 122 -10.83 -3.53 4.74
C LEU A 122 -10.90 -4.89 5.43
N ALA A 123 -10.53 -5.96 4.72
CA ALA A 123 -10.42 -7.31 5.25
C ALA A 123 -9.16 -7.99 4.70
N LYS A 124 -8.37 -8.60 5.58
CA LYS A 124 -7.10 -9.25 5.25
C LYS A 124 -7.19 -10.76 5.42
N ALA A 125 -6.97 -11.50 4.33
CA ALA A 125 -6.81 -12.95 4.33
C ALA A 125 -5.32 -13.36 4.31
N GLY A 126 -5.05 -14.62 4.63
CA GLY A 126 -3.71 -15.22 4.58
C GLY A 126 -3.00 -15.38 5.91
N PHE A 127 -3.57 -14.87 7.02
CA PHE A 127 -3.04 -14.99 8.38
C PHE A 127 -4.03 -15.57 9.39
N GLY A 128 -5.25 -15.91 8.95
CA GLY A 128 -6.24 -16.56 9.80
C GLY A 128 -5.83 -17.98 10.20
N ASN A 129 -6.44 -18.46 11.26
CA ASN A 129 -6.25 -19.84 11.74
C ASN A 129 -7.04 -20.84 10.89
N VAL A 130 -6.91 -20.76 9.57
CA VAL A 130 -7.54 -21.68 8.61
C VAL A 130 -6.68 -22.92 8.42
N LYS A 131 -7.28 -24.02 7.99
CA LYS A 131 -6.59 -25.30 7.76
C LYS A 131 -6.01 -25.42 6.35
N SER A 132 -6.58 -24.69 5.39
CA SER A 132 -6.14 -24.66 4.00
C SER A 132 -6.47 -23.32 3.35
N ALA A 133 -5.83 -23.02 2.20
CA ALA A 133 -6.13 -21.83 1.42
C ALA A 133 -7.58 -21.78 0.93
N ASP A 134 -8.19 -22.93 0.65
CA ASP A 134 -9.57 -23.04 0.14
C ASP A 134 -10.61 -22.49 1.12
N GLU A 135 -10.34 -22.54 2.43
CA GLU A 135 -11.24 -21.95 3.42
C GLU A 135 -11.42 -20.43 3.26
N TYR A 136 -10.44 -19.76 2.66
CA TYR A 136 -10.55 -18.33 2.36
C TYR A 136 -11.52 -18.01 1.22
N ILE A 137 -11.83 -18.95 0.33
CA ILE A 137 -12.68 -18.70 -0.85
C ILE A 137 -14.04 -18.14 -0.42
N GLU A 138 -14.73 -18.82 0.47
CA GLU A 138 -16.05 -18.38 0.94
C GLU A 138 -15.95 -17.19 1.88
N LEU A 139 -14.94 -17.10 2.74
CA LEU A 139 -14.73 -15.99 3.67
C LEU A 139 -14.45 -14.68 2.92
N VAL A 140 -13.59 -14.71 1.90
CA VAL A 140 -13.29 -13.54 1.05
C VAL A 140 -14.53 -13.14 0.24
N LYS A 141 -15.27 -14.10 -0.31
CA LYS A 141 -16.52 -13.84 -1.00
C LYS A 141 -17.55 -13.15 -0.10
N ASN A 142 -17.71 -13.60 1.15
CA ASN A 142 -18.60 -12.99 2.13
C ASN A 142 -18.16 -11.55 2.48
N ALA A 143 -16.86 -11.31 2.65
CA ALA A 143 -16.33 -9.98 2.90
C ALA A 143 -16.61 -9.03 1.71
N LYS A 144 -16.37 -9.48 0.47
CA LYS A 144 -16.70 -8.72 -0.75
C LYS A 144 -18.19 -8.45 -0.87
N GLN A 145 -19.04 -9.42 -0.58
CA GLN A 145 -20.50 -9.26 -0.59
C GLN A 145 -20.97 -8.23 0.44
N ALA A 146 -20.31 -8.12 1.57
CA ALA A 146 -20.57 -7.08 2.57
C ALA A 146 -20.04 -5.69 2.15
N GLY A 147 -19.31 -5.59 1.04
CA GLY A 147 -18.73 -4.37 0.52
C GLY A 147 -17.42 -3.97 1.20
N LEU A 148 -16.67 -4.91 1.75
CA LEU A 148 -15.30 -4.71 2.19
C LEU A 148 -14.34 -4.95 1.01
N LEU A 149 -13.28 -4.16 0.95
CA LEU A 149 -12.15 -4.42 0.06
C LEU A 149 -11.28 -5.51 0.70
N THR A 150 -11.01 -6.55 -0.07
CA THR A 150 -10.30 -7.74 0.42
C THR A 150 -8.86 -7.75 -0.07
N THR A 151 -7.94 -8.06 0.85
CA THR A 151 -6.51 -8.21 0.56
C THR A 151 -6.04 -9.60 0.96
N LEU A 152 -5.06 -10.15 0.27
CA LEU A 152 -4.55 -11.49 0.53
C LEU A 152 -3.03 -11.50 0.62
N HIS A 153 -2.49 -12.01 1.73
CA HIS A 153 -1.08 -12.39 1.80
C HIS A 153 -0.76 -13.38 0.68
N THR A 154 0.29 -13.14 -0.09
CA THR A 154 0.64 -13.95 -1.26
C THR A 154 2.11 -14.35 -1.20
N GLY A 155 2.42 -15.58 -1.58
CA GLY A 155 3.77 -16.13 -1.54
C GLY A 155 4.04 -17.00 -0.32
N GLY A 156 5.29 -17.03 0.15
CA GLY A 156 5.73 -17.92 1.23
C GLY A 156 5.07 -17.63 2.58
N ALA A 157 5.06 -18.64 3.45
CA ALA A 157 4.63 -18.47 4.84
C ALA A 157 5.56 -17.49 5.57
N SER A 158 5.00 -16.56 6.37
CA SER A 158 5.77 -15.50 7.04
C SER A 158 5.74 -15.57 8.57
N ILE A 159 4.78 -16.27 9.15
CA ILE A 159 4.67 -16.46 10.60
C ILE A 159 4.45 -17.93 10.94
N PRO A 160 4.85 -18.39 12.15
CA PRO A 160 4.55 -19.74 12.58
C PRO A 160 3.04 -20.06 12.51
N GLY A 161 2.69 -21.19 11.92
CA GLY A 161 1.30 -21.61 11.75
C GLY A 161 0.63 -21.11 10.46
N SER A 162 1.22 -20.17 9.72
CA SER A 162 0.77 -19.82 8.38
C SER A 162 1.36 -20.79 7.34
N PHE A 163 0.74 -20.82 6.16
CA PHE A 163 1.20 -21.63 5.02
C PHE A 163 1.34 -20.76 3.77
N PRO A 164 2.09 -21.23 2.76
CA PRO A 164 2.23 -20.49 1.52
C PRO A 164 0.90 -20.32 0.78
N ILE A 165 0.69 -19.14 0.21
CA ILE A 165 -0.40 -18.88 -0.74
C ILE A 165 0.20 -18.83 -2.14
N THR A 166 -0.08 -19.84 -2.94
CA THR A 166 0.44 -19.95 -4.30
C THR A 166 -0.30 -19.03 -5.26
N GLY A 167 0.21 -18.87 -6.49
CA GLY A 167 -0.50 -18.14 -7.52
C GLY A 167 -1.84 -18.78 -7.91
N ASN A 168 -1.96 -20.10 -7.79
CA ASN A 168 -3.24 -20.81 -8.02
C ASN A 168 -4.25 -20.50 -6.90
N ASP A 169 -3.80 -20.51 -5.64
CA ASP A 169 -4.67 -20.16 -4.52
C ASP A 169 -5.13 -18.70 -4.64
N LEU A 170 -4.24 -17.78 -5.02
CA LEU A 170 -4.59 -16.38 -5.26
C LEU A 170 -5.71 -16.24 -6.31
N ILE A 171 -5.62 -16.96 -7.42
CA ILE A 171 -6.64 -16.94 -8.47
C ILE A 171 -7.97 -17.51 -7.97
N ASN A 172 -7.95 -18.62 -7.23
CA ASN A 172 -9.13 -19.27 -6.71
C ASN A 172 -9.84 -18.44 -5.62
N ILE A 173 -9.08 -17.85 -4.72
CA ILE A 173 -9.60 -17.00 -3.63
C ILE A 173 -10.13 -15.68 -4.19
N ASN A 174 -9.50 -15.15 -5.24
CA ASN A 174 -9.90 -13.94 -5.96
C ASN A 174 -10.14 -12.71 -5.05
N PRO A 175 -9.14 -12.25 -4.29
CA PRO A 175 -9.24 -11.01 -3.52
C PRO A 175 -9.26 -9.80 -4.44
N ASP A 176 -9.53 -8.60 -3.90
CA ASP A 176 -9.37 -7.36 -4.68
C ASP A 176 -7.90 -7.00 -4.89
N VAL A 177 -7.06 -7.19 -3.86
CA VAL A 177 -5.62 -6.89 -3.91
C VAL A 177 -4.79 -8.09 -3.44
N SER A 178 -3.84 -8.50 -4.26
CA SER A 178 -2.75 -9.40 -3.85
C SER A 178 -1.68 -8.58 -3.13
N PHE A 179 -1.49 -8.79 -1.85
CA PHE A 179 -0.41 -8.16 -1.08
C PHE A 179 0.93 -8.80 -1.37
N HIS A 180 1.97 -7.95 -1.47
CA HIS A 180 3.36 -8.34 -1.73
C HIS A 180 3.47 -9.56 -2.68
N ILE A 181 2.83 -9.47 -3.86
CA ILE A 181 2.84 -10.54 -4.86
C ILE A 181 4.27 -10.97 -5.25
N ASN A 182 5.23 -10.06 -5.05
CA ASN A 182 6.66 -10.32 -5.16
C ASN A 182 7.27 -11.00 -3.92
N GLY A 183 6.43 -11.41 -2.97
CA GLY A 183 6.75 -12.16 -1.78
C GLY A 183 7.12 -11.30 -0.58
N GLY A 184 6.58 -11.63 0.60
CA GLY A 184 7.14 -11.22 1.88
C GLY A 184 8.46 -11.99 2.08
N PRO A 185 8.43 -13.27 2.53
CA PRO A 185 9.64 -14.11 2.55
C PRO A 185 9.98 -14.72 1.17
N VAL A 186 8.98 -15.16 0.39
CA VAL A 186 9.16 -15.84 -0.90
C VAL A 186 8.06 -15.47 -1.88
N SER A 187 8.44 -15.09 -3.10
CA SER A 187 7.52 -14.79 -4.20
C SER A 187 6.78 -16.03 -4.71
N ILE A 188 5.65 -15.83 -5.38
CA ILE A 188 5.01 -16.85 -6.19
C ILE A 188 5.86 -17.20 -7.41
N ASP A 189 5.56 -18.31 -8.10
CA ASP A 189 6.23 -18.71 -9.34
C ASP A 189 6.02 -17.68 -10.45
N ASP A 190 7.06 -17.41 -11.23
CA ASP A 190 7.10 -16.38 -12.27
C ASP A 190 5.94 -16.49 -13.29
N LYS A 191 5.51 -17.71 -13.64
CA LYS A 191 4.42 -17.95 -14.60
C LYS A 191 3.09 -17.29 -14.20
N TYR A 192 2.85 -17.11 -12.89
CA TYR A 192 1.59 -16.56 -12.40
C TYR A 192 1.45 -15.06 -12.61
N PHE A 193 2.56 -14.30 -12.70
CA PHE A 193 2.47 -12.85 -12.97
C PHE A 193 1.74 -12.57 -14.28
N LYS A 194 2.07 -13.34 -15.35
CA LYS A 194 1.39 -13.24 -16.63
C LYS A 194 -0.09 -13.65 -16.56
N ILE A 195 -0.39 -14.76 -15.90
CA ILE A 195 -1.76 -15.27 -15.77
C ILE A 195 -2.61 -14.25 -15.00
N ILE A 196 -2.13 -13.77 -13.84
CA ILE A 196 -2.87 -12.83 -12.99
C ILE A 196 -3.09 -11.50 -13.71
N SER A 197 -2.06 -10.96 -14.39
CA SER A 197 -2.20 -9.71 -15.13
C SER A 197 -3.19 -9.80 -16.29
N LYS A 198 -3.26 -10.96 -16.96
CA LYS A 198 -4.07 -11.15 -18.16
C LYS A 198 -5.49 -11.64 -17.88
N ASP A 199 -5.63 -12.57 -16.95
CA ASP A 199 -6.83 -13.40 -16.82
C ASP A 199 -7.63 -13.12 -15.53
N THR A 200 -7.22 -12.12 -14.73
CA THR A 200 -7.94 -11.70 -13.50
C THR A 200 -8.07 -10.19 -13.44
N ASP A 201 -8.90 -9.69 -12.49
CA ASP A 201 -9.02 -8.26 -12.17
C ASP A 201 -8.27 -7.89 -10.88
N ILE A 202 -7.47 -8.80 -10.31
CA ILE A 202 -6.74 -8.60 -9.06
C ILE A 202 -5.71 -7.48 -9.21
N PHE A 203 -5.70 -6.53 -8.28
CA PHE A 203 -4.62 -5.56 -8.15
C PHE A 203 -3.36 -6.23 -7.63
N MET A 204 -2.24 -6.02 -8.31
CA MET A 204 -0.95 -6.66 -8.04
C MET A 204 -0.06 -5.69 -7.24
N GLN A 205 -0.01 -5.86 -5.91
CA GLN A 205 0.82 -5.03 -5.06
C GLN A 205 2.19 -5.67 -4.87
N VAL A 206 3.24 -4.96 -5.23
CA VAL A 206 4.62 -5.29 -4.85
C VAL A 206 5.04 -4.47 -3.66
N CYS A 207 5.92 -5.03 -2.84
CA CYS A 207 6.43 -4.35 -1.66
C CYS A 207 7.95 -4.22 -1.69
N THR A 208 8.45 -3.13 -1.08
CA THR A 208 9.89 -2.87 -0.92
C THR A 208 10.59 -4.01 -0.20
N ALA A 209 9.92 -4.60 0.80
CA ALA A 209 10.45 -5.73 1.57
C ALA A 209 10.51 -7.04 0.78
N GLY A 210 9.91 -7.10 -0.42
CA GLY A 210 9.84 -8.32 -1.23
C GLY A 210 11.00 -8.47 -2.22
N ASN A 211 10.87 -9.46 -3.12
CA ASN A 211 11.89 -9.79 -4.11
C ASN A 211 11.85 -8.79 -5.29
N LEU A 212 12.94 -8.04 -5.50
CA LEU A 212 13.04 -7.04 -6.55
C LEU A 212 12.94 -7.65 -7.95
N ARG A 213 13.55 -8.82 -8.20
CA ARG A 213 13.49 -9.49 -9.50
C ARG A 213 12.05 -9.75 -9.93
N THR A 214 11.25 -10.29 -9.03
CA THR A 214 9.85 -10.61 -9.32
C THR A 214 8.96 -9.37 -9.30
N ALA A 215 9.32 -8.31 -8.57
CA ALA A 215 8.66 -7.01 -8.70
C ALA A 215 8.81 -6.44 -10.12
N ILE A 216 10.01 -6.54 -10.72
CA ILE A 216 10.27 -6.11 -12.10
C ILE A 216 9.49 -6.98 -13.10
N ILE A 217 9.42 -8.31 -12.88
CA ILE A 217 8.62 -9.20 -13.73
C ILE A 217 7.13 -8.78 -13.67
N CYS A 218 6.59 -8.62 -12.48
CA CYS A 218 5.20 -8.20 -12.27
C CYS A 218 4.88 -6.88 -12.97
N ALA A 219 5.74 -5.87 -12.81
CA ALA A 219 5.57 -4.56 -13.44
C ALA A 219 5.59 -4.65 -14.97
N ASN A 220 6.52 -5.44 -15.53
CA ASN A 220 6.61 -5.65 -16.98
C ASN A 220 5.39 -6.40 -17.53
N GLU A 221 4.90 -7.45 -16.86
CA GLU A 221 3.69 -8.18 -17.26
C GLU A 221 2.45 -7.28 -17.21
N ALA A 222 2.30 -6.46 -16.16
CA ALA A 222 1.22 -5.48 -16.06
C ALA A 222 1.24 -4.48 -17.21
N TYR A 223 2.44 -4.00 -17.59
CA TYR A 223 2.62 -3.05 -18.69
C TYR A 223 2.32 -3.69 -20.05
N GLN A 224 2.87 -4.87 -20.32
CA GLN A 224 2.70 -5.58 -21.58
C GLN A 224 1.26 -6.01 -21.85
N ASN A 225 0.50 -6.31 -20.79
CA ASN A 225 -0.90 -6.69 -20.89
C ASN A 225 -1.87 -5.48 -20.82
N ASN A 226 -1.35 -4.23 -20.83
CA ASN A 226 -2.13 -2.98 -20.77
C ASN A 226 -3.02 -2.87 -19.53
N VAL A 227 -2.54 -3.33 -18.38
CA VAL A 227 -3.24 -3.30 -17.09
C VAL A 227 -2.38 -2.65 -15.99
N PHE A 228 -1.51 -1.72 -16.38
CA PHE A 228 -0.57 -1.12 -15.44
C PHE A 228 -1.26 -0.33 -14.32
N GLU A 229 -2.49 0.12 -14.51
CA GLU A 229 -3.31 0.73 -13.46
C GLU A 229 -3.64 -0.22 -12.30
N ARG A 230 -3.45 -1.54 -12.49
CA ARG A 230 -3.58 -2.56 -11.43
C ARG A 230 -2.25 -2.90 -10.74
N PHE A 231 -1.14 -2.32 -11.19
CA PHE A 231 0.16 -2.48 -10.54
C PHE A 231 0.30 -1.44 -9.43
N LEU A 232 0.60 -1.89 -8.20
CA LEU A 232 0.72 -1.07 -7.01
C LEU A 232 2.07 -1.25 -6.35
N ILE A 233 2.61 -0.17 -5.78
CA ILE A 233 3.84 -0.19 -4.97
C ILE A 233 3.50 0.19 -3.52
N ALA A 234 4.02 -0.58 -2.56
CA ALA A 234 3.89 -0.37 -1.12
C ALA A 234 5.18 -0.77 -0.41
N THR A 235 5.27 -0.62 0.91
CA THR A 235 6.50 -0.98 1.64
C THR A 235 6.45 -2.33 2.34
N ASP A 236 5.31 -2.74 2.86
CA ASP A 236 5.15 -3.86 3.80
C ASP A 236 6.00 -3.66 5.06
N THR A 237 5.91 -2.47 5.65
CA THR A 237 6.66 -2.11 6.85
C THR A 237 5.74 -1.54 7.94
N PRO A 238 6.14 -1.55 9.20
CA PRO A 238 7.30 -2.25 9.75
C PRO A 238 7.16 -3.77 9.68
N THR A 239 8.22 -4.42 9.22
CA THR A 239 8.33 -5.89 9.17
C THR A 239 9.64 -6.32 9.84
N GLY A 240 10.07 -7.57 9.62
CA GLY A 240 11.40 -8.01 9.99
C GLY A 240 12.53 -7.20 9.33
N SER A 241 12.25 -6.49 8.23
CA SER A 241 13.17 -5.56 7.57
C SER A 241 13.28 -4.20 8.28
N GLY A 242 12.44 -3.94 9.29
CA GLY A 242 12.40 -2.67 10.03
C GLY A 242 11.51 -1.61 9.39
N ILE A 243 11.82 -0.34 9.66
CA ILE A 243 11.14 0.83 9.14
C ILE A 243 11.89 1.33 7.91
N MET A 244 11.17 1.55 6.80
CA MET A 244 11.74 1.99 5.53
C MET A 244 11.03 3.25 5.00
N PRO A 245 11.28 4.43 5.58
CA PRO A 245 10.60 5.67 5.20
C PRO A 245 10.73 6.03 3.71
N LEU A 246 11.88 5.72 3.10
CA LEU A 246 12.15 5.95 1.68
C LEU A 246 11.85 4.72 0.81
N GLY A 247 11.19 3.69 1.35
CA GLY A 247 10.99 2.42 0.67
C GLY A 247 10.30 2.55 -0.69
N ILE A 248 9.27 3.38 -0.78
CA ILE A 248 8.57 3.64 -2.04
C ILE A 248 9.52 4.25 -3.08
N ILE A 249 10.30 5.28 -2.70
CA ILE A 249 11.23 5.96 -3.60
C ILE A 249 12.29 4.98 -4.11
N TYR A 250 12.87 4.17 -3.23
CA TYR A 250 13.84 3.15 -3.61
C TYR A 250 13.24 2.11 -4.57
N THR A 251 12.02 1.65 -4.31
CA THR A 251 11.34 0.68 -5.19
C THR A 251 11.09 1.29 -6.57
N ILE A 252 10.65 2.54 -6.64
CA ILE A 252 10.45 3.26 -7.90
C ILE A 252 11.78 3.40 -8.66
N SER A 253 12.85 3.88 -8.01
CA SER A 253 14.14 4.08 -8.65
C SER A 253 14.75 2.76 -9.15
N GLN A 254 14.68 1.70 -8.36
CA GLN A 254 15.17 0.38 -8.74
C GLN A 254 14.41 -0.21 -9.93
N ILE A 255 13.07 -0.21 -9.89
CA ILE A 255 12.28 -0.75 -11.01
C ILE A 255 12.49 0.11 -12.26
N SER A 256 12.52 1.44 -12.13
CA SER A 256 12.72 2.34 -13.27
C SER A 256 14.08 2.14 -13.94
N SER A 257 15.16 2.10 -13.14
CA SER A 257 16.53 1.99 -13.67
C SER A 257 16.82 0.61 -14.26
N LEU A 258 16.21 -0.45 -13.74
CA LEU A 258 16.42 -1.84 -14.15
C LEU A 258 15.40 -2.34 -15.18
N SER A 259 14.47 -1.51 -15.63
CA SER A 259 13.45 -1.84 -16.63
C SER A 259 13.31 -0.75 -17.69
N LYS A 260 12.37 -0.92 -18.63
CA LYS A 260 12.01 0.11 -19.61
C LYS A 260 10.88 1.03 -19.14
N LEU A 261 10.33 0.78 -17.95
CA LEU A 261 9.23 1.58 -17.40
C LEU A 261 9.72 2.99 -17.03
N SER A 262 8.87 3.97 -17.26
CA SER A 262 9.20 5.35 -16.90
C SER A 262 8.93 5.62 -15.42
N PRO A 263 9.66 6.55 -14.81
CA PRO A 263 9.42 6.97 -13.43
C PRO A 263 7.98 7.43 -13.17
N GLU A 264 7.36 8.12 -14.13
CA GLU A 264 5.99 8.63 -14.00
C GLU A 264 4.97 7.50 -13.82
N LEU A 265 5.12 6.41 -14.59
CA LEU A 265 4.27 5.23 -14.43
C LEU A 265 4.42 4.62 -13.03
N LEU A 266 5.65 4.55 -12.53
CA LEU A 266 5.93 3.97 -11.22
C LEU A 266 5.50 4.90 -10.08
N ILE A 267 5.59 6.22 -10.25
CA ILE A 267 4.97 7.17 -9.32
C ILE A 267 3.45 6.98 -9.30
N ALA A 268 2.80 6.81 -10.47
CA ALA A 268 1.38 6.51 -10.53
C ALA A 268 1.02 5.22 -9.79
N ALA A 269 1.90 4.20 -9.81
CA ALA A 269 1.73 2.95 -9.08
C ALA A 269 1.77 3.09 -7.54
N ALA A 270 2.39 4.16 -7.03
CA ALA A 270 2.43 4.51 -5.60
C ALA A 270 1.48 5.66 -5.22
N THR A 271 0.64 6.12 -6.14
CA THR A 271 -0.26 7.26 -5.94
C THR A 271 -1.64 6.97 -6.56
N GLY A 272 -1.89 7.40 -7.78
CA GLY A 272 -3.19 7.31 -8.47
C GLY A 272 -3.73 5.89 -8.63
N ASN A 273 -2.88 4.90 -8.90
CA ASN A 273 -3.31 3.51 -9.01
C ASN A 273 -3.80 2.98 -7.64
N VAL A 274 -3.06 3.29 -6.55
CA VAL A 274 -3.49 2.93 -5.19
C VAL A 274 -4.83 3.61 -4.88
N ALA A 275 -4.94 4.90 -5.17
CA ALA A 275 -6.18 5.65 -4.94
C ALA A 275 -7.39 5.01 -5.67
N LYS A 276 -7.21 4.56 -6.91
CA LYS A 276 -8.25 3.83 -7.67
C LYS A 276 -8.58 2.49 -7.02
N ALA A 277 -7.56 1.70 -6.68
CA ALA A 277 -7.74 0.37 -6.07
C ALA A 277 -8.54 0.44 -4.77
N TYR A 278 -8.29 1.47 -3.97
CA TYR A 278 -8.89 1.64 -2.64
C TYR A 278 -10.09 2.59 -2.63
N GLY A 279 -10.42 3.23 -3.75
CA GLY A 279 -11.56 4.14 -3.86
C GLY A 279 -11.42 5.40 -2.99
N ILE A 280 -10.20 5.93 -2.84
CA ILE A 280 -9.92 7.12 -2.01
C ILE A 280 -9.71 8.37 -2.86
N ASN A 281 -10.05 9.53 -2.29
CA ASN A 281 -9.98 10.82 -2.98
C ASN A 281 -8.64 11.54 -2.77
N SER A 282 -7.53 10.84 -3.07
CA SER A 282 -6.15 11.32 -2.97
C SER A 282 -5.33 10.80 -4.16
N GLY A 283 -4.02 11.07 -4.20
CA GLY A 283 -3.10 10.49 -5.18
C GLY A 283 -3.17 11.06 -6.60
N PHE A 284 -3.89 12.17 -6.81
CA PHE A 284 -3.98 12.86 -8.10
C PHE A 284 -3.83 14.39 -7.92
N ILE A 285 -3.09 15.02 -8.83
CA ILE A 285 -3.08 16.49 -8.96
C ILE A 285 -4.27 16.89 -9.84
N LYS A 286 -5.45 16.97 -9.23
CA LYS A 286 -6.70 17.24 -9.92
C LYS A 286 -7.66 18.01 -9.03
N LYS A 287 -8.41 18.96 -9.60
CA LYS A 287 -9.45 19.71 -8.88
C LYS A 287 -10.46 18.76 -8.22
N GLY A 288 -10.74 18.98 -6.94
CA GLY A 288 -11.65 18.17 -6.12
C GLY A 288 -11.01 16.99 -5.41
N PHE A 289 -9.71 16.73 -5.62
CA PHE A 289 -8.94 15.76 -4.86
C PHE A 289 -8.23 16.44 -3.68
N ILE A 290 -7.89 15.64 -2.65
CA ILE A 290 -7.09 16.12 -1.52
C ILE A 290 -5.72 16.55 -2.05
N ALA A 291 -5.29 17.75 -1.67
CA ALA A 291 -4.03 18.32 -2.11
C ALA A 291 -2.85 17.81 -1.25
N ASP A 292 -2.61 16.51 -1.33
CA ASP A 292 -1.41 15.88 -0.81
C ASP A 292 -0.35 15.89 -1.90
N LEU A 293 0.72 16.69 -1.71
CA LEU A 293 1.69 16.97 -2.76
C LEU A 293 3.13 16.87 -2.23
N LEU A 294 4.05 16.51 -3.13
CA LEU A 294 5.49 16.59 -2.90
C LEU A 294 6.12 17.55 -3.90
N ILE A 295 7.06 18.37 -3.42
CA ILE A 295 7.99 19.10 -4.25
C ILE A 295 9.31 18.32 -4.20
N VAL A 296 9.76 17.82 -5.35
CA VAL A 296 10.89 16.89 -5.46
C VAL A 296 11.87 17.36 -6.54
N ASP A 297 13.14 17.08 -6.34
CA ASP A 297 14.19 17.42 -7.30
C ASP A 297 15.29 16.34 -7.31
N ALA A 298 16.24 16.49 -8.22
CA ALA A 298 17.43 15.66 -8.23
C ALA A 298 18.19 15.76 -6.89
N PRO A 299 18.82 14.66 -6.43
CA PRO A 299 19.61 14.73 -5.19
C PRO A 299 20.86 15.61 -5.39
N LEU A 300 21.20 16.36 -4.35
CA LEU A 300 22.42 17.18 -4.35
C LEU A 300 23.65 16.30 -4.57
N GLY A 301 24.51 16.70 -5.49
CA GLY A 301 25.72 15.94 -5.87
C GLY A 301 25.45 14.80 -6.87
N GLY A 302 24.19 14.60 -7.26
CA GLY A 302 23.83 13.67 -8.34
C GLY A 302 24.26 14.18 -9.72
N THR A 303 24.22 13.29 -10.71
CA THR A 303 24.60 13.60 -12.11
C THR A 303 23.41 14.04 -12.97
N LYS A 304 22.21 13.97 -12.44
CA LYS A 304 20.95 14.31 -13.12
C LYS A 304 20.42 15.66 -12.64
N SER A 305 19.69 16.35 -13.51
CA SER A 305 19.23 17.71 -13.30
C SER A 305 17.77 17.80 -12.81
N ASN A 306 17.04 16.70 -12.74
CA ASN A 306 15.67 16.67 -12.24
C ASN A 306 15.34 15.33 -11.58
N ALA A 307 14.25 15.29 -10.84
CA ALA A 307 13.80 14.14 -10.07
C ALA A 307 13.53 12.89 -10.92
N LEU A 308 12.92 13.04 -12.08
CA LEU A 308 12.54 11.88 -12.92
C LEU A 308 13.77 11.23 -13.56
N ASP A 309 14.70 12.03 -14.05
CA ASP A 309 15.97 11.51 -14.59
C ASP A 309 16.83 10.86 -13.49
N ALA A 310 16.80 11.38 -12.27
CA ALA A 310 17.46 10.76 -11.12
C ALA A 310 16.87 9.36 -10.86
N LEU A 311 15.55 9.23 -10.74
CA LEU A 311 14.88 7.94 -10.58
C LEU A 311 15.22 6.97 -11.71
N LYS A 312 15.26 7.44 -12.96
CA LYS A 312 15.62 6.61 -14.11
C LYS A 312 17.08 6.15 -14.08
N ASN A 313 17.94 6.93 -13.45
CA ASN A 313 19.35 6.58 -13.22
C ASN A 313 19.55 5.59 -12.06
N GLY A 314 18.52 5.36 -11.23
CA GLY A 314 18.59 4.54 -10.03
C GLY A 314 18.85 5.34 -8.74
N ASP A 315 18.93 6.65 -8.84
CA ASP A 315 19.09 7.54 -7.68
C ASP A 315 17.71 7.88 -7.09
N PRO A 316 17.53 7.86 -5.75
CA PRO A 316 16.33 8.40 -5.15
C PRO A 316 16.30 9.93 -5.35
N PHE A 317 15.15 10.50 -5.62
CA PHE A 317 15.03 11.96 -5.64
C PHE A 317 15.09 12.55 -4.22
N SER A 318 15.39 13.86 -4.14
CA SER A 318 15.28 14.62 -2.91
C SER A 318 13.87 15.18 -2.73
N ILE A 319 13.36 15.18 -1.51
CA ILE A 319 12.09 15.82 -1.13
C ILE A 319 12.39 17.18 -0.54
N GLY A 320 11.98 18.26 -1.23
CA GLY A 320 12.09 19.63 -0.75
C GLY A 320 10.94 20.02 0.17
N SER A 321 9.73 19.53 -0.13
CA SER A 321 8.53 19.80 0.69
C SER A 321 7.51 18.69 0.60
N VAL A 322 6.81 18.47 1.73
CA VAL A 322 5.64 17.58 1.83
C VAL A 322 4.45 18.46 2.24
N ILE A 323 3.39 18.44 1.46
CA ILE A 323 2.17 19.19 1.70
C ILE A 323 1.05 18.20 1.95
N THR A 324 0.32 18.36 3.05
CA THR A 324 -0.81 17.53 3.44
C THR A 324 -2.08 18.35 3.50
N SER A 325 -3.09 17.94 2.76
CA SER A 325 -4.44 18.57 2.69
C SER A 325 -4.45 20.01 2.17
N GLY A 326 -3.39 20.49 1.51
CA GLY A 326 -3.25 21.82 0.93
C GLY A 326 -2.69 22.88 1.86
#